data_8993543d58deb58131d133ad68dc5592
#
_entry.id   8993543d58deb58131d133ad68dc5592
#
_cell.length_a   1.000
_cell.length_b   1.000
_cell.length_c   1.000
_cell.angle_alpha   90.00
_cell.angle_beta   90.00
_cell.angle_gamma   90.00
#
_symmetry.space_group_name_H-M   'P 1'
#
loop_
_entity.id
_entity.type
_entity.pdbx_description
1 polymer ?
#
loop_
_entity_poly.entity_id
_entity_poly.type
_entity_poly.pdbx_seq_one_letter_code
_entity_poly.pdbx_strand_id
1 'polypeptide(L)'
;MAFVPRYLALYESGELGNKIKQLLLFLESCTLCPRECKVNRLKGEVGVCGAGSTIAVSSVFPHFGEERPLVGHGGSGTIFLTYCNLKCVFCQNYDISHLAQGEEISSEELATHMVTLQQRGCHNINLVTPTHLTPQLIASLPKAIEHGFRLPLVYNCGGYESLEVIKLLEGIIDIYMPDAKFADPEVARKYCRAADYHEVNKQVLKEMHRQTGVLKINQQGIAERGLLIRHLVMPGGAAGSKKIFKFIAEELSKESYVNIMAQYYPQFDAAYYPELNRRITPQEYHEVIVLARSFGLHRGFPEM
;
A
#
# COMPACT_ATOMS: atom_id res chain seq x y z
N MET A 1 20.87 18.21 -2.75
CA MET A 1 19.88 18.92 -1.92
C MET A 1 19.21 17.89 -1.03
N ALA A 2 18.86 18.25 0.22
CA ALA A 2 18.09 17.36 1.09
C ALA A 2 16.69 17.13 0.47
N PHE A 3 16.14 15.95 0.66
CA PHE A 3 14.79 15.62 0.22
C PHE A 3 13.76 16.49 0.96
N VAL A 4 12.78 17.01 0.23
CA VAL A 4 11.67 17.79 0.78
C VAL A 4 10.36 17.11 0.36
N PRO A 5 9.54 16.67 1.33
CA PRO A 5 8.23 16.09 1.05
C PRO A 5 7.30 17.10 0.37
N ARG A 6 6.53 16.65 -0.62
CA ARG A 6 5.65 17.55 -1.39
C ARG A 6 4.47 18.08 -0.57
N TYR A 7 4.04 17.35 0.44
CA TYR A 7 2.92 17.76 1.30
C TYR A 7 3.20 19.06 2.07
N LEU A 8 4.47 19.46 2.25
CA LEU A 8 4.82 20.71 2.90
C LEU A 8 4.34 21.92 2.09
N ALA A 9 4.56 21.93 0.78
CA ALA A 9 4.06 23.01 -0.08
C ALA A 9 2.53 23.06 -0.10
N LEU A 10 1.85 21.90 -0.06
CA LEU A 10 0.38 21.85 0.06
C LEU A 10 -0.10 22.40 1.41
N TYR A 11 0.66 22.15 2.47
CA TYR A 11 0.34 22.68 3.81
C TYR A 11 0.49 24.20 3.84
N GLU A 12 1.61 24.73 3.35
CA GLU A 12 1.93 26.17 3.32
C GLU A 12 0.93 26.96 2.47
N SER A 13 0.47 26.40 1.35
CA SER A 13 -0.54 27.01 0.47
C SER A 13 -1.98 26.90 0.99
N GLY A 14 -2.24 26.07 2.02
CA GLY A 14 -3.58 25.74 2.49
C GLY A 14 -4.32 24.70 1.66
N GLU A 15 -3.72 24.21 0.56
CA GLU A 15 -4.34 23.23 -0.32
C GLU A 15 -4.51 21.86 0.37
N LEU A 16 -3.59 21.49 1.27
CA LEU A 16 -3.72 20.26 2.08
C LEU A 16 -5.05 20.24 2.85
N GLY A 17 -5.44 21.36 3.48
CA GLY A 17 -6.70 21.48 4.19
C GLY A 17 -7.93 21.29 3.30
N ASN A 18 -7.89 21.74 2.05
CA ASN A 18 -8.97 21.53 1.08
C ASN A 18 -9.08 20.07 0.65
N LYS A 19 -7.96 19.40 0.42
CA LYS A 19 -7.92 17.96 0.11
C LYS A 19 -8.44 17.11 1.28
N ILE A 20 -8.07 17.45 2.52
CA ILE A 20 -8.58 16.78 3.73
C ILE A 20 -10.11 16.90 3.82
N LYS A 21 -10.65 18.09 3.61
CA LYS A 21 -12.12 18.28 3.61
C LYS A 21 -12.81 17.38 2.59
N GLN A 22 -12.28 17.30 1.36
CA GLN A 22 -12.81 16.43 0.31
C GLN A 22 -12.71 14.94 0.70
N LEU A 23 -11.59 14.51 1.26
CA LEU A 23 -11.42 13.14 1.72
C LEU A 23 -12.41 12.78 2.84
N LEU A 24 -12.67 13.68 3.78
CA LEU A 24 -13.59 13.42 4.89
C LEU A 24 -15.06 13.25 4.42
N LEU A 25 -15.46 13.84 3.29
CA LEU A 25 -16.81 13.65 2.73
C LEU A 25 -17.08 12.19 2.36
N PHE A 26 -16.06 11.41 2.01
CA PHE A 26 -16.22 9.97 1.74
C PHE A 26 -16.71 9.17 2.95
N LEU A 27 -16.62 9.71 4.17
CA LEU A 27 -17.13 9.05 5.38
C LEU A 27 -18.65 9.16 5.53
N GLU A 28 -19.29 10.12 4.87
CA GLU A 28 -20.76 10.30 4.89
C GLU A 28 -21.48 9.24 4.03
N SER A 29 -20.83 8.82 2.93
CA SER A 29 -21.30 7.75 2.04
C SER A 29 -20.08 7.05 1.45
N CYS A 30 -19.62 5.96 2.10
CA CYS A 30 -18.32 5.38 1.89
C CYS A 30 -18.09 4.81 0.49
N THR A 31 -17.28 5.50 -0.31
CA THR A 31 -16.74 5.06 -1.61
C THR A 31 -15.20 5.14 -1.66
N LEU A 32 -14.54 4.97 -0.50
CA LEU A 32 -13.06 5.01 -0.35
C LEU A 32 -12.32 3.93 -1.13
N CYS A 33 -13.03 2.88 -1.54
CA CYS A 33 -12.48 1.80 -2.35
C CYS A 33 -13.59 1.26 -3.28
N PRO A 34 -13.25 0.40 -4.26
CA PRO A 34 -14.22 -0.14 -5.22
C PRO A 34 -15.34 -1.01 -4.63
N ARG A 35 -15.32 -1.27 -3.31
CA ARG A 35 -16.47 -1.89 -2.62
C ARG A 35 -17.69 -1.01 -2.59
N GLU A 36 -17.53 0.31 -2.64
CA GLU A 36 -18.58 1.31 -2.64
C GLU A 36 -19.75 0.98 -1.70
N CYS A 37 -19.41 0.72 -0.43
CA CYS A 37 -20.38 0.25 0.57
C CYS A 37 -21.50 1.25 0.84
N LYS A 38 -21.27 2.56 0.57
CA LYS A 38 -22.21 3.68 0.76
C LYS A 38 -22.75 3.82 2.19
N VAL A 39 -22.09 3.19 3.16
CA VAL A 39 -22.42 3.32 4.58
C VAL A 39 -21.99 4.70 5.09
N ASN A 40 -22.74 5.25 6.05
CA ASN A 40 -22.37 6.49 6.75
C ASN A 40 -21.54 6.17 7.99
N ARG A 41 -20.20 6.25 7.82
CA ARG A 41 -19.25 5.92 8.89
C ARG A 41 -19.27 6.92 10.04
N LEU A 42 -19.71 8.17 9.79
CA LEU A 42 -19.88 9.18 10.84
C LEU A 42 -21.08 8.87 11.77
N LYS A 43 -22.02 8.04 11.30
CA LYS A 43 -23.15 7.52 12.10
C LYS A 43 -22.89 6.15 12.73
N GLY A 44 -21.62 5.66 12.68
CA GLY A 44 -21.26 4.36 13.23
C GLY A 44 -21.56 3.16 12.32
N GLU A 45 -21.98 3.40 11.07
CA GLU A 45 -22.17 2.30 10.13
C GLU A 45 -20.81 1.79 9.63
N VAL A 46 -20.70 0.49 9.40
CA VAL A 46 -19.49 -0.16 8.91
C VAL A 46 -19.75 -0.92 7.62
N GLY A 47 -18.80 -0.85 6.68
CA GLY A 47 -18.86 -1.57 5.42
C GLY A 47 -18.10 -2.89 5.44
N VAL A 48 -17.75 -3.42 4.26
CA VAL A 48 -17.05 -4.70 4.06
C VAL A 48 -15.71 -4.78 4.82
N CYS A 49 -14.98 -3.67 4.93
CA CYS A 49 -13.70 -3.65 5.63
C CYS A 49 -13.86 -3.79 7.15
N GLY A 50 -14.97 -3.35 7.73
CA GLY A 50 -15.23 -3.32 9.17
C GLY A 50 -14.79 -2.03 9.88
N ALA A 51 -14.11 -1.09 9.17
CA ALA A 51 -13.61 0.14 9.78
C ALA A 51 -14.71 1.18 9.99
N GLY A 52 -14.67 1.85 11.15
CA GLY A 52 -15.50 2.99 11.52
C GLY A 52 -14.90 4.34 11.09
N SER A 53 -15.22 5.41 11.81
CA SER A 53 -14.72 6.77 11.59
C SER A 53 -13.41 7.09 12.33
N THR A 54 -12.97 6.24 13.23
CA THR A 54 -11.75 6.39 14.04
C THR A 54 -10.54 5.75 13.35
N ILE A 55 -9.33 6.15 13.75
CA ILE A 55 -8.08 5.54 13.30
C ILE A 55 -7.83 4.30 14.17
N ALA A 56 -7.72 3.13 13.55
CA ALA A 56 -7.44 1.89 14.24
C ALA A 56 -6.04 1.37 13.86
N VAL A 57 -5.17 1.23 14.87
CA VAL A 57 -3.75 0.86 14.71
C VAL A 57 -3.46 -0.40 15.50
N SER A 58 -2.74 -1.33 14.89
CA SER A 58 -2.26 -2.53 15.55
C SER A 58 -0.88 -2.34 16.19
N SER A 59 0.04 -1.71 15.46
CA SER A 59 1.40 -1.53 15.96
C SER A 59 2.15 -0.41 15.24
N VAL A 60 3.15 0.18 15.94
CA VAL A 60 3.98 1.30 15.45
C VAL A 60 5.43 1.06 15.84
N PHE A 61 6.31 0.81 14.88
CA PHE A 61 7.73 0.57 15.16
C PHE A 61 8.62 0.75 13.91
N PRO A 62 9.94 0.98 14.07
CA PRO A 62 10.91 0.88 12.99
C PRO A 62 10.98 -0.56 12.49
N HIS A 63 10.57 -0.80 11.26
CA HIS A 63 10.54 -2.13 10.65
C HIS A 63 11.71 -2.33 9.70
N PHE A 64 12.41 -3.47 9.84
CA PHE A 64 13.58 -3.82 9.04
C PHE A 64 13.33 -4.92 8.01
N GLY A 65 12.10 -5.41 7.93
CA GLY A 65 11.67 -6.45 6.97
C GLY A 65 11.00 -5.92 5.71
N GLU A 66 10.92 -4.60 5.51
CA GLU A 66 10.39 -3.98 4.30
C GLU A 66 11.41 -4.02 3.14
N GLU A 67 11.06 -3.47 2.00
CA GLU A 67 11.91 -3.37 0.82
C GLU A 67 13.18 -2.56 1.12
N ARG A 68 14.32 -3.06 0.67
CA ARG A 68 15.64 -2.48 0.94
C ARG A 68 15.71 -0.96 0.79
N PRO A 69 15.13 -0.33 -0.27
CA PRO A 69 15.19 1.13 -0.40
C PRO A 69 14.39 1.89 0.65
N LEU A 70 13.48 1.24 1.38
CA LEU A 70 12.71 1.88 2.45
C LEU A 70 13.38 1.72 3.82
N VAL A 71 14.14 0.64 4.00
CA VAL A 71 14.70 0.24 5.30
C VAL A 71 15.98 1.00 5.64
N GLY A 72 16.94 1.05 4.72
CA GLY A 72 18.25 1.63 5.00
C GLY A 72 18.86 1.14 6.33
N HIS A 73 19.47 2.06 7.09
CA HIS A 73 20.04 1.77 8.41
C HIS A 73 19.09 2.09 9.58
N GLY A 74 18.11 3.00 9.37
CA GLY A 74 17.19 3.44 10.43
C GLY A 74 15.84 2.72 10.43
N GLY A 75 15.58 1.88 9.42
CA GLY A 75 14.33 1.18 9.25
C GLY A 75 13.25 2.03 8.57
N SER A 76 12.19 1.36 8.13
CA SER A 76 10.93 1.99 7.71
C SER A 76 10.08 2.26 8.94
N GLY A 77 9.63 3.48 9.15
CA GLY A 77 8.73 3.84 10.25
C GLY A 77 7.33 3.33 9.97
N THR A 78 7.06 2.10 10.34
CA THR A 78 5.87 1.37 9.91
C THR A 78 4.74 1.50 10.92
N ILE A 79 3.55 1.88 10.41
CA ILE A 79 2.29 1.97 11.15
C ILE A 79 1.34 0.94 10.54
N PHE A 80 1.12 -0.17 11.26
CA PHE A 80 0.20 -1.22 10.86
C PHE A 80 -1.22 -0.84 11.25
N LEU A 81 -2.05 -0.65 10.24
CA LEU A 81 -3.46 -0.29 10.42
C LEU A 81 -4.34 -1.53 10.51
N THR A 82 -5.37 -1.44 11.33
CA THR A 82 -6.33 -2.53 11.51
C THR A 82 -7.36 -2.52 10.40
N TYR A 83 -7.96 -3.67 10.12
CA TYR A 83 -8.91 -3.90 9.02
C TYR A 83 -8.28 -3.94 7.62
N CYS A 84 -9.09 -4.30 6.60
CA CYS A 84 -8.66 -4.31 5.20
C CYS A 84 -9.87 -4.40 4.27
N ASN A 85 -9.82 -3.72 3.13
CA ASN A 85 -10.87 -3.74 2.11
C ASN A 85 -10.85 -4.99 1.21
N LEU A 86 -9.75 -5.75 1.15
CA LEU A 86 -9.62 -6.92 0.26
C LEU A 86 -10.07 -8.24 0.90
N LYS A 87 -9.78 -8.45 2.20
CA LYS A 87 -10.15 -9.71 2.89
C LYS A 87 -9.58 -10.97 2.21
N CYS A 88 -8.28 -10.98 1.88
CA CYS A 88 -7.62 -12.12 1.23
C CYS A 88 -7.64 -13.36 2.11
N VAL A 89 -8.02 -14.53 1.56
CA VAL A 89 -8.08 -15.81 2.28
C VAL A 89 -6.71 -16.33 2.73
N PHE A 90 -5.62 -15.80 2.17
CA PHE A 90 -4.22 -16.14 2.49
C PHE A 90 -3.49 -15.02 3.25
N CYS A 91 -4.22 -14.12 3.91
CA CYS A 91 -3.61 -12.95 4.54
C CYS A 91 -2.64 -13.36 5.65
N GLN A 92 -1.38 -12.93 5.55
CA GLN A 92 -0.35 -13.18 6.57
C GLN A 92 -0.57 -12.35 7.83
N ASN A 93 -1.26 -11.22 7.68
CA ASN A 93 -1.63 -10.31 8.77
C ASN A 93 -3.15 -10.42 9.07
N TYR A 94 -3.70 -11.65 9.09
CA TYR A 94 -5.15 -11.85 9.26
C TYR A 94 -5.64 -11.42 10.64
N ASP A 95 -4.81 -11.49 11.65
CA ASP A 95 -5.08 -11.04 13.02
C ASP A 95 -5.49 -9.56 13.05
N ILE A 96 -4.79 -8.70 12.32
CA ILE A 96 -5.11 -7.27 12.23
C ILE A 96 -6.13 -6.97 11.13
N SER A 97 -6.05 -7.64 9.97
CA SER A 97 -6.89 -7.33 8.82
C SER A 97 -8.30 -7.94 8.87
N HIS A 98 -8.46 -9.12 9.49
CA HIS A 98 -9.72 -9.85 9.60
C HIS A 98 -10.28 -9.84 11.02
N LEU A 99 -9.42 -10.09 12.03
CA LEU A 99 -9.81 -10.16 13.43
C LEU A 99 -9.76 -8.82 14.15
N ALA A 100 -9.34 -7.76 13.45
CA ALA A 100 -9.35 -6.38 13.94
C ALA A 100 -8.54 -6.15 15.23
N GLN A 101 -7.44 -6.91 15.42
CA GLN A 101 -6.58 -6.73 16.58
C GLN A 101 -5.83 -5.41 16.50
N GLY A 102 -6.12 -4.53 17.43
CA GLY A 102 -5.55 -3.18 17.53
C GLY A 102 -6.39 -2.27 18.40
N GLU A 103 -6.01 -1.03 18.48
CA GLU A 103 -6.64 0.00 19.31
C GLU A 103 -6.99 1.23 18.48
N GLU A 104 -8.03 1.93 18.89
CA GLU A 104 -8.42 3.20 18.31
C GLU A 104 -7.55 4.31 18.89
N ILE A 105 -7.02 5.16 18.02
CA ILE A 105 -6.19 6.31 18.40
C ILE A 105 -6.73 7.60 17.80
N SER A 106 -6.39 8.72 18.43
CA SER A 106 -6.69 10.06 17.93
C SER A 106 -5.73 10.50 16.81
N SER A 107 -6.10 11.56 16.08
CA SER A 107 -5.22 12.24 15.13
C SER A 107 -3.95 12.80 15.78
N GLU A 108 -4.02 13.20 17.06
CA GLU A 108 -2.88 13.70 17.82
C GLU A 108 -1.87 12.60 18.15
N GLU A 109 -2.38 11.44 18.57
CA GLU A 109 -1.55 10.28 18.85
C GLU A 109 -0.87 9.76 17.57
N LEU A 110 -1.59 9.73 16.44
CA LEU A 110 -0.98 9.36 15.16
C LEU A 110 0.13 10.35 14.77
N ALA A 111 -0.09 11.65 14.90
CA ALA A 111 0.93 12.66 14.63
C ALA A 111 2.16 12.48 15.53
N THR A 112 1.95 12.21 16.82
CA THR A 112 3.02 11.90 17.77
C THR A 112 3.81 10.64 17.37
N HIS A 113 3.14 9.60 16.94
CA HIS A 113 3.79 8.37 16.43
C HIS A 113 4.67 8.65 15.21
N MET A 114 4.18 9.44 14.24
CA MET A 114 4.95 9.80 13.05
C MET A 114 6.24 10.56 13.40
N VAL A 115 6.13 11.55 14.31
CA VAL A 115 7.29 12.33 14.78
C VAL A 115 8.26 11.48 15.60
N THR A 116 7.75 10.60 16.45
CA THR A 116 8.57 9.66 17.24
C THR A 116 9.38 8.72 16.36
N LEU A 117 8.77 8.15 15.31
CA LEU A 117 9.48 7.30 14.33
C LEU A 117 10.57 8.09 13.59
N GLN A 118 10.29 9.35 13.22
CA GLN A 118 11.30 10.24 12.63
C GLN A 118 12.47 10.47 13.61
N GLN A 119 12.20 10.77 14.88
CA GLN A 119 13.23 10.98 15.92
C GLN A 119 14.06 9.71 16.17
N ARG A 120 13.47 8.52 15.98
CA ARG A 120 14.17 7.23 16.05
C ARG A 120 15.04 6.93 14.82
N GLY A 121 15.09 7.84 13.84
CA GLY A 121 15.96 7.74 12.66
C GLY A 121 15.37 6.96 11.50
N CYS A 122 14.06 6.68 11.49
CA CYS A 122 13.40 6.06 10.34
C CYS A 122 13.52 6.92 9.08
N HIS A 123 13.55 6.29 7.91
CA HIS A 123 13.74 6.99 6.63
C HIS A 123 12.44 7.45 5.97
N ASN A 124 11.31 6.92 6.41
CA ASN A 124 9.97 7.22 5.90
C ASN A 124 8.91 6.89 6.97
N ILE A 125 7.66 7.28 6.71
CA ILE A 125 6.50 6.73 7.41
C ILE A 125 5.73 5.86 6.44
N ASN A 126 5.63 4.57 6.75
CA ASN A 126 4.97 3.55 5.96
C ASN A 126 3.60 3.20 6.56
N LEU A 127 2.55 3.68 5.90
CA LEU A 127 1.17 3.41 6.26
C LEU A 127 0.74 2.08 5.63
N VAL A 128 0.65 1.02 6.45
CA VAL A 128 0.33 -0.33 5.96
C VAL A 128 -1.18 -0.55 5.93
N THR A 129 -1.71 -0.81 4.73
CA THR A 129 -3.15 -1.00 4.44
C THR A 129 -3.99 0.25 4.75
N PRO A 130 -3.64 1.43 4.20
CA PRO A 130 -4.26 2.70 4.55
C PRO A 130 -5.61 2.96 3.89
N THR A 131 -5.98 2.23 2.83
CA THR A 131 -7.12 2.46 1.93
C THR A 131 -8.39 2.93 2.63
N HIS A 132 -8.81 2.19 3.65
CA HIS A 132 -10.07 2.38 4.35
C HIS A 132 -10.01 3.43 5.48
N LEU A 133 -8.81 3.92 5.82
CA LEU A 133 -8.56 4.96 6.83
C LEU A 133 -7.92 6.22 6.23
N THR A 134 -7.78 6.30 4.91
CA THR A 134 -7.12 7.40 4.20
C THR A 134 -7.58 8.79 4.68
N PRO A 135 -8.89 9.10 4.80
CA PRO A 135 -9.31 10.43 5.26
C PRO A 135 -8.75 10.81 6.62
N GLN A 136 -8.84 9.91 7.59
CA GLN A 136 -8.41 10.15 8.96
C GLN A 136 -6.88 10.25 9.06
N LEU A 137 -6.15 9.41 8.32
CA LEU A 137 -4.69 9.42 8.27
C LEU A 137 -4.17 10.76 7.72
N ILE A 138 -4.74 11.21 6.60
CA ILE A 138 -4.33 12.48 5.99
C ILE A 138 -4.78 13.69 6.83
N ALA A 139 -5.92 13.59 7.52
CA ALA A 139 -6.37 14.64 8.45
C ALA A 139 -5.44 14.81 9.67
N SER A 140 -4.60 13.83 9.99
CA SER A 140 -3.60 13.93 11.06
C SER A 140 -2.30 14.61 10.62
N LEU A 141 -2.06 14.73 9.30
CA LEU A 141 -0.80 15.23 8.76
C LEU A 141 -0.47 16.69 9.14
N PRO A 142 -1.42 17.64 9.15
CA PRO A 142 -1.14 19.00 9.60
C PRO A 142 -0.51 19.05 10.99
N LYS A 143 -1.04 18.30 11.95
CA LYS A 143 -0.50 18.23 13.32
C LYS A 143 0.91 17.64 13.33
N ALA A 144 1.17 16.59 12.57
CA ALA A 144 2.52 16.06 12.45
C ALA A 144 3.50 17.09 11.87
N ILE A 145 3.09 17.86 10.85
CA ILE A 145 3.89 18.94 10.26
C ILE A 145 4.22 20.03 11.29
N GLU A 146 3.24 20.45 12.10
CA GLU A 146 3.40 21.43 13.18
C GLU A 146 4.38 20.94 14.25
N HIS A 147 4.39 19.62 14.52
CA HIS A 147 5.35 18.98 15.42
C HIS A 147 6.71 18.69 14.78
N GLY A 148 6.96 19.17 13.55
CA GLY A 148 8.26 19.05 12.87
C GLY A 148 8.45 17.81 12.02
N PHE A 149 7.38 17.11 11.63
CA PHE A 149 7.45 15.96 10.73
C PHE A 149 7.90 16.38 9.31
N ARG A 150 8.90 15.64 8.74
CA ARG A 150 9.54 15.97 7.44
C ARG A 150 9.96 14.73 6.63
N LEU A 151 9.51 13.52 6.99
CA LEU A 151 9.85 12.32 6.24
C LEU A 151 8.90 12.08 5.05
N PRO A 152 9.33 11.34 4.01
CA PRO A 152 8.43 10.89 2.95
C PRO A 152 7.34 9.97 3.50
N LEU A 153 6.12 10.10 2.94
CA LEU A 153 5.01 9.20 3.22
C LEU A 153 4.96 8.07 2.21
N VAL A 154 4.90 6.84 2.70
CA VAL A 154 4.68 5.62 1.92
C VAL A 154 3.24 5.15 2.08
N TYR A 155 2.54 4.99 0.96
CA TYR A 155 1.18 4.44 0.90
C TYR A 155 1.26 2.97 0.47
N ASN A 156 1.32 2.07 1.46
CA ASN A 156 1.48 0.62 1.28
C ASN A 156 0.11 -0.06 1.26
N CYS A 157 -0.39 -0.35 0.09
CA CYS A 157 -1.79 -0.77 -0.10
C CYS A 157 -1.94 -2.05 -0.91
N GLY A 158 -3.12 -2.64 -0.83
CA GLY A 158 -3.47 -3.85 -1.58
C GLY A 158 -3.66 -3.63 -3.09
N GLY A 159 -3.59 -2.40 -3.57
CA GLY A 159 -3.78 -2.05 -4.98
C GLY A 159 -5.24 -2.12 -5.46
N TYR A 160 -6.21 -2.12 -4.54
CA TYR A 160 -7.64 -2.11 -4.81
C TYR A 160 -8.26 -0.82 -4.23
N GLU A 161 -7.97 0.29 -4.92
CA GLU A 161 -8.20 1.65 -4.46
C GLU A 161 -9.28 2.36 -5.29
N SER A 162 -9.94 3.37 -4.71
CA SER A 162 -10.72 4.33 -5.50
C SER A 162 -9.79 5.25 -6.27
N LEU A 163 -9.95 5.32 -7.59
CA LEU A 163 -9.16 6.21 -8.45
C LEU A 163 -9.33 7.68 -8.04
N GLU A 164 -10.52 8.07 -7.61
CA GLU A 164 -10.83 9.41 -7.13
C GLU A 164 -10.03 9.74 -5.86
N VAL A 165 -9.99 8.82 -4.90
CA VAL A 165 -9.19 8.98 -3.69
C VAL A 165 -7.70 9.09 -4.02
N ILE A 166 -7.16 8.24 -4.90
CA ILE A 166 -5.76 8.32 -5.32
C ILE A 166 -5.45 9.68 -5.99
N LYS A 167 -6.34 10.22 -6.80
CA LYS A 167 -6.16 11.57 -7.37
C LYS A 167 -6.10 12.66 -6.30
N LEU A 168 -6.90 12.57 -5.24
CA LEU A 168 -6.85 13.51 -4.11
C LEU A 168 -5.53 13.42 -3.34
N LEU A 169 -4.85 12.26 -3.35
CA LEU A 169 -3.56 12.08 -2.69
C LEU A 169 -2.38 12.68 -3.46
N GLU A 170 -2.57 13.23 -4.67
CA GLU A 170 -1.50 13.88 -5.44
C GLU A 170 -0.85 15.02 -4.63
N GLY A 171 0.48 14.95 -4.52
CA GLY A 171 1.27 15.91 -3.74
C GLY A 171 1.33 15.58 -2.23
N ILE A 172 0.55 14.62 -1.73
CA ILE A 172 0.58 14.20 -0.32
C ILE A 172 1.50 12.98 -0.17
N ILE A 173 1.34 11.97 -0.99
CA ILE A 173 2.14 10.74 -0.95
C ILE A 173 3.39 10.90 -1.82
N ASP A 174 4.54 10.55 -1.26
CA ASP A 174 5.81 10.57 -1.97
C ASP A 174 6.12 9.22 -2.61
N ILE A 175 5.80 8.11 -1.92
CA ILE A 175 6.06 6.75 -2.40
C ILE A 175 4.75 5.95 -2.36
N TYR A 176 4.32 5.49 -3.51
CA TYR A 176 3.26 4.48 -3.57
C TYR A 176 3.86 3.09 -3.59
N MET A 177 3.33 2.20 -2.74
CA MET A 177 3.74 0.80 -2.65
C MET A 177 2.53 -0.14 -2.75
N PRO A 178 1.90 -0.21 -3.92
CA PRO A 178 0.75 -1.08 -4.15
C PRO A 178 1.17 -2.51 -4.45
N ASP A 179 0.32 -3.46 -4.07
CA ASP A 179 0.40 -4.82 -4.58
C ASP A 179 -0.22 -4.92 -5.99
N ALA A 180 0.36 -5.80 -6.82
CA ALA A 180 -0.24 -6.33 -8.05
C ALA A 180 -0.46 -7.84 -7.83
N LYS A 181 -1.65 -8.22 -7.28
CA LYS A 181 -1.88 -9.58 -6.76
C LYS A 181 -2.32 -10.58 -7.81
N PHE A 182 -3.34 -10.26 -8.59
CA PHE A 182 -4.01 -11.19 -9.50
C PHE A 182 -4.35 -10.54 -10.84
N ALA A 183 -4.19 -11.32 -11.91
CA ALA A 183 -4.56 -10.92 -13.28
C ALA A 183 -5.83 -11.61 -13.79
N ASP A 184 -6.34 -12.62 -13.08
CA ASP A 184 -7.54 -13.35 -13.44
C ASP A 184 -8.71 -12.96 -12.54
N PRO A 185 -9.87 -12.56 -13.11
CA PRO A 185 -11.05 -12.14 -12.33
C PRO A 185 -11.61 -13.25 -11.42
N GLU A 186 -11.62 -14.50 -11.88
CA GLU A 186 -12.16 -15.60 -11.07
C GLU A 186 -11.24 -15.94 -9.89
N VAL A 187 -9.92 -15.88 -10.13
CA VAL A 187 -8.92 -16.06 -9.07
C VAL A 187 -9.02 -14.92 -8.04
N ALA A 188 -9.13 -13.69 -8.50
CA ALA A 188 -9.29 -12.53 -7.63
C ALA A 188 -10.63 -12.56 -6.85
N ARG A 189 -11.73 -13.00 -7.48
CA ARG A 189 -13.01 -13.23 -6.82
C ARG A 189 -12.87 -14.28 -5.73
N LYS A 190 -12.26 -15.42 -6.07
CA LYS A 190 -12.09 -16.58 -5.18
C LYS A 190 -11.26 -16.23 -3.94
N TYR A 191 -10.14 -15.53 -4.10
CA TYR A 191 -9.16 -15.34 -3.01
C TYR A 191 -9.20 -13.98 -2.34
N CYS A 192 -9.76 -12.95 -3.00
CA CYS A 192 -9.86 -11.59 -2.45
C CYS A 192 -11.28 -11.00 -2.52
N ARG A 193 -12.27 -11.76 -3.00
CA ARG A 193 -13.66 -11.29 -3.19
C ARG A 193 -13.76 -10.03 -4.07
N ALA A 194 -12.86 -9.87 -5.05
CA ALA A 194 -12.73 -8.69 -5.90
C ALA A 194 -12.52 -9.12 -7.37
N ALA A 195 -13.60 -9.44 -8.08
CA ALA A 195 -13.52 -9.91 -9.47
C ALA A 195 -12.93 -8.88 -10.44
N ASP A 196 -13.12 -7.61 -10.15
CA ASP A 196 -12.63 -6.45 -10.91
C ASP A 196 -11.22 -6.01 -10.51
N TYR A 197 -10.55 -6.75 -9.60
CA TYR A 197 -9.25 -6.36 -9.03
C TYR A 197 -8.24 -5.95 -10.10
N HIS A 198 -8.08 -6.74 -11.16
CA HIS A 198 -7.04 -6.48 -12.17
C HIS A 198 -7.26 -5.15 -12.90
N GLU A 199 -8.48 -4.87 -13.33
CA GLU A 199 -8.79 -3.65 -14.07
C GLU A 199 -8.70 -2.41 -13.17
N VAL A 200 -9.17 -2.50 -11.93
CA VAL A 200 -9.00 -1.45 -10.91
C VAL A 200 -7.51 -1.22 -10.65
N ASN A 201 -6.75 -2.28 -10.41
CA ASN A 201 -5.32 -2.22 -10.11
C ASN A 201 -4.54 -1.52 -11.24
N LYS A 202 -4.83 -1.85 -12.50
CA LYS A 202 -4.19 -1.20 -13.66
C LYS A 202 -4.43 0.31 -13.68
N GLN A 203 -5.67 0.75 -13.44
CA GLN A 203 -6.01 2.19 -13.43
C GLN A 203 -5.30 2.91 -12.28
N VAL A 204 -5.29 2.30 -11.10
CA VAL A 204 -4.65 2.84 -9.90
C VAL A 204 -3.13 2.93 -10.07
N LEU A 205 -2.49 1.89 -10.58
CA LEU A 205 -1.06 1.89 -10.85
C LEU A 205 -0.65 2.96 -11.87
N LYS A 206 -1.44 3.17 -12.93
CA LYS A 206 -1.22 4.25 -13.89
C LYS A 206 -1.28 5.63 -13.22
N GLU A 207 -2.26 5.86 -12.38
CA GLU A 207 -2.41 7.15 -11.69
C GLU A 207 -1.29 7.36 -10.68
N MET A 208 -0.93 6.35 -9.88
CA MET A 208 0.19 6.41 -8.94
C MET A 208 1.52 6.70 -9.68
N HIS A 209 1.74 6.02 -10.82
CA HIS A 209 2.90 6.26 -11.69
C HIS A 209 2.90 7.67 -12.27
N ARG A 210 1.75 8.18 -12.72
CA ARG A 210 1.61 9.57 -13.21
C ARG A 210 2.03 10.59 -12.15
N GLN A 211 1.65 10.37 -10.89
CA GLN A 211 1.92 11.30 -9.78
C GLN A 211 3.37 11.30 -9.31
N THR A 212 4.02 10.14 -9.28
CA THR A 212 5.32 9.98 -8.63
C THR A 212 6.44 9.49 -9.55
N GLY A 213 6.09 8.91 -10.70
CA GLY A 213 7.03 8.31 -11.66
C GLY A 213 7.66 7.02 -11.14
N VAL A 214 8.76 6.61 -11.77
CA VAL A 214 9.56 5.46 -11.33
C VAL A 214 10.27 5.75 -9.99
N LEU A 215 10.52 4.71 -9.20
CA LEU A 215 11.16 4.84 -7.90
C LEU A 215 12.54 5.50 -8.00
N LYS A 216 12.69 6.63 -7.32
CA LYS A 216 13.94 7.37 -7.17
C LYS A 216 14.61 7.00 -5.87
N ILE A 217 15.85 6.56 -5.96
CA ILE A 217 16.68 6.12 -4.86
C ILE A 217 17.89 7.05 -4.80
N ASN A 218 18.20 7.59 -3.64
CA ASN A 218 19.34 8.50 -3.46
C ASN A 218 20.68 7.75 -3.41
N GLN A 219 21.78 8.49 -3.27
CA GLN A 219 23.12 7.93 -3.23
C GLN A 219 23.38 6.99 -2.04
N GLN A 220 22.55 7.06 -0.99
CA GLN A 220 22.61 6.18 0.17
C GLN A 220 21.76 4.91 0.01
N GLY A 221 21.12 4.73 -1.16
CA GLY A 221 20.25 3.59 -1.41
C GLY A 221 18.83 3.73 -0.85
N ILE A 222 18.42 4.93 -0.41
CA ILE A 222 17.13 5.19 0.21
C ILE A 222 16.16 5.77 -0.82
N ALA A 223 14.94 5.24 -0.86
CA ALA A 223 13.86 5.74 -1.70
C ALA A 223 13.32 7.06 -1.16
N GLU A 224 13.16 8.03 -2.07
CA GLU A 224 12.63 9.35 -1.75
C GLU A 224 11.26 9.59 -2.38
N ARG A 225 11.03 9.05 -3.58
CA ARG A 225 9.79 9.24 -4.32
C ARG A 225 9.61 8.16 -5.38
N GLY A 226 8.38 7.85 -5.73
CA GLY A 226 8.09 7.02 -6.89
C GLY A 226 7.13 5.87 -6.60
N LEU A 227 6.97 5.02 -7.61
CA LEU A 227 6.16 3.82 -7.55
C LEU A 227 7.04 2.60 -7.31
N LEU A 228 6.76 1.85 -6.23
CA LEU A 228 7.34 0.55 -5.91
C LEU A 228 6.20 -0.48 -5.97
N ILE A 229 6.19 -1.35 -6.96
CA ILE A 229 5.15 -2.37 -7.12
C ILE A 229 5.57 -3.64 -6.41
N ARG A 230 4.65 -4.26 -5.65
CA ARG A 230 4.88 -5.56 -5.04
C ARG A 230 4.09 -6.64 -5.75
N HIS A 231 4.74 -7.75 -6.06
CA HIS A 231 4.12 -8.90 -6.69
C HIS A 231 4.46 -10.19 -5.93
N LEU A 232 3.44 -10.76 -5.27
CA LEU A 232 3.60 -12.01 -4.54
C LEU A 232 3.47 -13.19 -5.51
N VAL A 233 4.52 -14.02 -5.58
CA VAL A 233 4.46 -15.26 -6.32
C VAL A 233 3.55 -16.24 -5.59
N MET A 234 2.57 -16.78 -6.32
CA MET A 234 1.56 -17.69 -5.77
C MET A 234 1.74 -19.10 -6.33
N PRO A 235 1.42 -20.14 -5.53
CA PRO A 235 1.48 -21.52 -5.99
C PRO A 235 0.68 -21.74 -7.29
N GLY A 236 1.20 -22.59 -8.19
CA GLY A 236 0.53 -22.92 -9.44
C GLY A 236 0.35 -21.74 -10.41
N GLY A 237 1.11 -20.66 -10.22
CA GLY A 237 1.00 -19.47 -11.07
C GLY A 237 -0.32 -18.69 -10.90
N ALA A 238 -1.04 -18.87 -9.79
CA ALA A 238 -2.36 -18.29 -9.54
C ALA A 238 -2.38 -16.76 -9.64
N ALA A 239 -1.24 -16.09 -9.39
CA ALA A 239 -1.14 -14.63 -9.53
C ALA A 239 -1.33 -14.13 -10.97
N GLY A 240 -1.03 -14.97 -11.99
CA GLY A 240 -1.10 -14.56 -13.39
C GLY A 240 0.01 -13.59 -13.80
N SER A 241 1.21 -13.79 -13.27
CA SER A 241 2.40 -12.91 -13.38
C SER A 241 2.68 -12.41 -14.81
N LYS A 242 2.42 -13.24 -15.84
CA LYS A 242 2.64 -12.87 -17.26
C LYS A 242 1.83 -11.63 -17.67
N LYS A 243 0.54 -11.59 -17.32
CA LYS A 243 -0.32 -10.43 -17.66
C LYS A 243 0.08 -9.20 -16.87
N ILE A 244 0.45 -9.38 -15.59
CA ILE A 244 0.89 -8.30 -14.71
C ILE A 244 2.19 -7.66 -15.22
N PHE A 245 3.23 -8.46 -15.51
CA PHE A 245 4.50 -7.92 -15.97
C PHE A 245 4.42 -7.31 -17.37
N LYS A 246 3.61 -7.92 -18.25
CA LYS A 246 3.32 -7.31 -19.56
C LYS A 246 2.74 -5.90 -19.37
N PHE A 247 1.72 -5.74 -18.55
CA PHE A 247 1.11 -4.45 -18.25
C PHE A 247 2.12 -3.46 -17.68
N ILE A 248 2.93 -3.87 -16.68
CA ILE A 248 3.92 -2.99 -16.04
C ILE A 248 4.95 -2.51 -17.09
N ALA A 249 5.47 -3.42 -17.92
CA ALA A 249 6.51 -3.09 -18.89
C ALA A 249 6.00 -2.23 -20.04
N GLU A 250 4.79 -2.49 -20.55
CA GLU A 250 4.25 -1.86 -21.76
C GLU A 250 3.44 -0.59 -21.44
N GLU A 251 2.74 -0.54 -20.31
CA GLU A 251 1.81 0.55 -20.00
C GLU A 251 2.27 1.48 -18.86
N LEU A 252 3.31 1.09 -18.09
CA LEU A 252 3.96 1.95 -17.10
C LEU A 252 5.39 2.28 -17.50
N SER A 253 6.34 1.39 -17.17
CA SER A 253 7.75 1.56 -17.56
C SER A 253 8.56 0.29 -17.32
N LYS A 254 9.53 -0.01 -18.19
CA LYS A 254 10.54 -1.05 -17.93
C LYS A 254 11.46 -0.70 -16.77
N GLU A 255 11.57 0.60 -16.43
CA GLU A 255 12.30 1.10 -15.25
C GLU A 255 11.49 1.01 -13.95
N SER A 256 10.29 0.41 -13.98
CA SER A 256 9.49 0.20 -12.77
C SER A 256 10.24 -0.65 -11.77
N TYR A 257 10.22 -0.25 -10.49
CA TYR A 257 10.74 -1.06 -9.40
C TYR A 257 9.67 -2.08 -8.99
N VAL A 258 9.95 -3.36 -9.20
CA VAL A 258 9.01 -4.45 -8.91
C VAL A 258 9.64 -5.39 -7.89
N ASN A 259 9.14 -5.40 -6.66
CA ASN A 259 9.52 -6.41 -5.69
C ASN A 259 8.76 -7.71 -5.98
N ILE A 260 9.46 -8.72 -6.51
CA ILE A 260 8.92 -10.06 -6.74
C ILE A 260 9.17 -10.88 -5.48
N MET A 261 8.09 -11.16 -4.74
CA MET A 261 8.16 -11.72 -3.38
C MET A 261 8.00 -13.25 -3.40
N ALA A 262 8.96 -13.95 -2.78
CA ALA A 262 8.95 -15.41 -2.59
C ALA A 262 8.31 -15.86 -1.26
N GLN A 263 7.83 -14.92 -0.46
CA GLN A 263 7.47 -15.14 0.94
C GLN A 263 6.10 -15.80 1.17
N TYR A 264 5.42 -16.24 0.11
CA TYR A 264 4.12 -16.89 0.26
C TYR A 264 4.25 -18.16 1.14
N TYR A 265 3.37 -18.27 2.12
CA TYR A 265 3.08 -19.49 2.85
C TYR A 265 1.58 -19.55 3.18
N PRO A 266 0.98 -20.75 3.31
CA PRO A 266 -0.42 -20.89 3.69
C PRO A 266 -0.67 -20.28 5.06
N GLN A 267 -1.64 -19.39 5.14
CA GLN A 267 -2.06 -18.75 6.38
C GLN A 267 -3.57 -18.46 6.33
N PHE A 268 -4.18 -18.26 7.48
CA PHE A 268 -5.61 -18.01 7.64
C PHE A 268 -6.46 -19.11 6.95
N ASP A 269 -7.35 -18.72 6.04
CA ASP A 269 -8.26 -19.62 5.32
C ASP A 269 -7.59 -20.36 4.14
N ALA A 270 -6.30 -20.12 3.85
CA ALA A 270 -5.59 -20.77 2.73
C ALA A 270 -5.62 -22.32 2.84
N ALA A 271 -5.72 -22.87 4.05
CA ALA A 271 -5.84 -24.31 4.29
C ALA A 271 -7.10 -24.94 3.67
N TYR A 272 -8.16 -24.15 3.44
CA TYR A 272 -9.39 -24.61 2.78
C TYR A 272 -9.30 -24.64 1.25
N TYR A 273 -8.18 -24.21 0.69
CA TYR A 273 -7.90 -24.17 -0.75
C TYR A 273 -6.69 -25.06 -1.07
N PRO A 274 -6.88 -26.32 -1.46
CA PRO A 274 -5.78 -27.28 -1.65
C PRO A 274 -4.66 -26.75 -2.54
N GLU A 275 -5.01 -25.97 -3.58
CA GLU A 275 -4.05 -25.35 -4.50
C GLU A 275 -3.18 -24.25 -3.85
N LEU A 276 -3.66 -23.63 -2.77
CA LEU A 276 -2.92 -22.63 -1.98
C LEU A 276 -2.28 -23.20 -0.71
N ASN A 277 -2.65 -24.42 -0.31
CA ASN A 277 -2.18 -25.00 0.95
C ASN A 277 -0.76 -25.63 0.82
N ARG A 278 0.14 -24.92 0.18
CA ARG A 278 1.57 -25.24 0.08
C ARG A 278 2.40 -23.98 -0.13
N ARG A 279 3.67 -24.03 0.18
CA ARG A 279 4.61 -22.98 -0.25
C ARG A 279 4.84 -23.05 -1.76
N ILE A 280 5.32 -21.96 -2.34
CA ILE A 280 5.87 -21.99 -3.70
C ILE A 280 7.15 -22.81 -3.73
N THR A 281 7.46 -23.38 -4.88
CA THR A 281 8.74 -24.04 -5.12
C THR A 281 9.79 -23.04 -5.58
N PRO A 282 11.10 -23.34 -5.41
CA PRO A 282 12.18 -22.52 -6.00
C PRO A 282 12.01 -22.37 -7.52
N GLN A 283 11.53 -23.41 -8.19
CA GLN A 283 11.29 -23.40 -9.64
C GLN A 283 10.18 -22.39 -10.01
N GLU A 284 9.04 -22.38 -9.30
CA GLU A 284 7.95 -21.41 -9.53
C GLU A 284 8.46 -19.96 -9.36
N TYR A 285 9.30 -19.70 -8.35
CA TYR A 285 9.89 -18.38 -8.16
C TYR A 285 10.86 -18.01 -9.31
N HIS A 286 11.75 -18.93 -9.66
CA HIS A 286 12.71 -18.72 -10.75
C HIS A 286 12.01 -18.41 -12.08
N GLU A 287 10.97 -19.17 -12.44
CA GLU A 287 10.18 -18.94 -13.65
C GLU A 287 9.57 -17.53 -13.68
N VAL A 288 9.09 -17.02 -12.55
CA VAL A 288 8.53 -15.67 -12.44
C VAL A 288 9.63 -14.60 -12.61
N ILE A 289 10.85 -14.81 -12.09
CA ILE A 289 12.00 -13.91 -12.32
C ILE A 289 12.39 -13.87 -13.81
N VAL A 290 12.54 -15.05 -14.45
CA VAL A 290 12.84 -15.15 -15.89
C VAL A 290 11.77 -14.44 -16.72
N LEU A 291 10.51 -14.64 -16.36
CA LEU A 291 9.38 -14.00 -17.02
C LEU A 291 9.43 -12.47 -16.91
N ALA A 292 9.70 -11.91 -15.72
CA ALA A 292 9.83 -10.48 -15.55
C ALA A 292 10.93 -9.88 -16.44
N ARG A 293 12.09 -10.54 -16.49
CA ARG A 293 13.21 -10.17 -17.36
C ARG A 293 12.88 -10.22 -18.85
N SER A 294 12.09 -11.22 -19.27
CA SER A 294 11.68 -11.35 -20.67
C SER A 294 10.85 -10.16 -21.17
N PHE A 295 10.18 -9.44 -20.27
CA PHE A 295 9.50 -8.17 -20.55
C PHE A 295 10.42 -6.94 -20.41
N GLY A 296 11.70 -7.12 -20.02
CA GLY A 296 12.67 -6.03 -19.83
C GLY A 296 12.62 -5.38 -18.45
N LEU A 297 11.89 -5.95 -17.49
CA LEU A 297 11.94 -5.51 -16.09
C LEU A 297 13.25 -6.00 -15.45
N HIS A 298 13.90 -5.13 -14.64
CA HIS A 298 15.23 -5.44 -14.10
C HIS A 298 15.50 -4.85 -12.71
N ARG A 299 14.54 -4.12 -12.12
CA ARG A 299 14.70 -3.45 -10.83
C ARG A 299 13.82 -4.08 -9.75
N GLY A 300 14.37 -4.30 -8.55
CA GLY A 300 13.61 -4.69 -7.36
C GLY A 300 13.57 -6.19 -7.06
N PHE A 301 14.25 -7.01 -7.85
CA PHE A 301 14.38 -8.46 -7.65
C PHE A 301 15.81 -8.93 -7.94
N PRO A 302 16.22 -10.14 -7.45
CA PRO A 302 17.61 -10.61 -7.56
C PRO A 302 18.13 -10.67 -9.00
N GLU A 303 19.39 -10.32 -9.18
CA GLU A 303 20.16 -10.67 -10.39
C GLU A 303 20.37 -12.20 -10.40
N MET A 304 20.30 -12.82 -11.59
CA MET A 304 20.59 -14.26 -11.75
C MET A 304 22.08 -14.49 -11.86
#